data_af5b0bca50e8e7910f959c0bce504d8e
#
_entry.id   af5b0bca50e8e7910f959c0bce504d8e
#
_cell.length_a   1.000
_cell.length_b   1.000
_cell.length_c   1.000
_cell.angle_alpha   90.00
_cell.angle_beta   90.00
_cell.angle_gamma   90.00
#
_symmetry.space_group_name_H-M   'P 1'
#
loop_
_entity.id
_entity.type
_entity.pdbx_description
1 polymer ?
#
loop_
_entity_poly.entity_id
_entity_poly.type
_entity_poly.pdbx_seq_one_letter_code
_entity_poly.pdbx_strand_id
1 'polypeptide(L)'
;PRAKEIAGKFDERIANEPKVSYRDGNYYVFDGQHTIGARILVSGNKDVPIKCKVYYGMDEQEEALLFAQQNGVSAPLTAGARMRAKIFGKDSEATSFYMANLSVGLALDFDHNRGLDRIGCIKTAFNAYKRIGEERYMEAMKILKAAWRRGRPGRSLRASASPPPW
;
A
#
# COMPACT_ATOMS: atom_id res chain seq x y z
N PRO A 1 -5.31 -5.96 -17.39
CA PRO A 1 -6.72 -5.62 -17.64
C PRO A 1 -6.91 -4.11 -17.77
N ARG A 2 -6.45 -3.30 -16.81
CA ARG A 2 -6.70 -1.85 -16.76
C ARG A 2 -6.06 -1.06 -17.90
N ALA A 3 -4.83 -1.40 -18.30
CA ALA A 3 -4.17 -0.75 -19.44
C ALA A 3 -4.94 -0.96 -20.76
N LYS A 4 -5.54 -2.16 -20.98
CA LYS A 4 -6.37 -2.44 -22.14
C LYS A 4 -7.68 -1.64 -22.16
N GLU A 5 -8.29 -1.46 -21.00
CA GLU A 5 -9.50 -0.64 -20.85
C GLU A 5 -9.21 0.82 -21.16
N ILE A 6 -8.10 1.35 -20.63
CA ILE A 6 -7.64 2.71 -20.93
C ILE A 6 -7.31 2.85 -22.41
N ALA A 7 -6.62 1.88 -23.01
CA ALA A 7 -6.25 1.91 -24.43
C ALA A 7 -7.47 2.00 -25.37
N GLY A 8 -8.59 1.34 -25.00
CA GLY A 8 -9.84 1.39 -25.80
C GLY A 8 -10.53 2.76 -25.82
N LYS A 9 -10.17 3.66 -24.90
CA LYS A 9 -10.70 5.04 -24.76
C LYS A 9 -9.59 6.07 -24.65
N PHE A 10 -8.41 5.73 -25.15
CA PHE A 10 -7.23 6.57 -24.95
C PHE A 10 -7.34 7.89 -25.71
N ASP A 11 -7.19 9.00 -24.98
CA ASP A 11 -7.08 10.35 -25.54
C ASP A 11 -5.85 11.03 -24.92
N GLU A 12 -4.90 11.36 -25.76
CA GLU A 12 -3.62 11.99 -25.36
C GLU A 12 -3.84 13.34 -24.64
N ARG A 13 -4.91 14.06 -24.95
CA ARG A 13 -5.20 15.40 -24.39
C ARG A 13 -5.62 15.34 -22.91
N ILE A 14 -6.15 14.20 -22.49
CA ILE A 14 -6.63 13.98 -21.10
C ILE A 14 -5.80 12.95 -20.34
N ALA A 15 -4.85 12.29 -21.02
CA ALA A 15 -3.98 11.30 -20.42
C ALA A 15 -3.01 11.99 -19.43
N ASN A 16 -2.97 11.49 -18.21
CA ASN A 16 -2.03 11.99 -17.21
C ASN A 16 -0.58 11.75 -17.63
N GLU A 17 0.29 12.73 -17.39
CA GLU A 17 1.73 12.57 -17.57
C GLU A 17 2.26 11.59 -16.52
N PRO A 18 2.97 10.52 -16.92
CA PRO A 18 3.65 9.64 -15.99
C PRO A 18 4.67 10.40 -15.13
N LYS A 19 4.86 9.93 -13.89
CA LYS A 19 5.85 10.49 -12.98
C LYS A 19 6.99 9.52 -12.79
N VAL A 20 8.18 10.05 -12.93
CA VAL A 20 9.41 9.29 -13.03
C VAL A 20 10.43 9.88 -12.06
N SER A 21 11.10 9.05 -11.31
CA SER A 21 12.26 9.43 -10.51
C SER A 21 13.53 9.06 -11.27
N TYR A 22 14.51 9.97 -11.28
CA TYR A 22 15.84 9.71 -11.82
C TYR A 22 16.83 9.50 -10.67
N ARG A 23 17.35 8.28 -10.57
CA ARG A 23 18.37 7.88 -9.58
C ARG A 23 19.30 6.80 -10.16
N ASP A 24 20.53 6.80 -9.74
CA ASP A 24 21.54 5.81 -10.13
C ASP A 24 21.69 5.63 -11.66
N GLY A 25 21.52 6.72 -12.42
CA GLY A 25 21.61 6.69 -13.88
C GLY A 25 20.37 6.15 -14.60
N ASN A 26 19.30 5.79 -13.86
CA ASN A 26 18.10 5.17 -14.41
C ASN A 26 16.82 5.95 -14.10
N TYR A 27 15.80 5.73 -14.92
CA TYR A 27 14.47 6.30 -14.73
C TYR A 27 13.51 5.26 -14.17
N TYR A 28 12.92 5.53 -13.01
CA TYR A 28 11.97 4.65 -12.32
C TYR A 28 10.58 5.28 -12.34
N VAL A 29 9.62 4.57 -12.93
CA VAL A 29 8.22 5.03 -12.98
C VAL A 29 7.53 4.68 -11.68
N PHE A 30 7.13 5.69 -10.89
CA PHE A 30 6.40 5.49 -9.66
C PHE A 30 4.90 5.82 -9.77
N ASP A 31 4.48 6.55 -10.83
CA ASP A 31 3.06 6.78 -11.14
C ASP A 31 2.82 6.80 -12.65
N GLY A 32 1.62 6.35 -13.09
CA GLY A 32 1.23 6.36 -14.50
C GLY A 32 1.59 5.11 -15.31
N GLN A 33 1.99 4.00 -14.68
CA GLN A 33 2.33 2.74 -15.36
C GLN A 33 1.21 2.24 -16.28
N HIS A 34 -0.06 2.37 -15.89
CA HIS A 34 -1.19 1.98 -16.73
C HIS A 34 -1.37 2.88 -17.95
N THR A 35 -1.04 4.16 -17.83
CA THR A 35 -1.04 5.12 -18.95
C THR A 35 0.05 4.79 -19.95
N ILE A 36 1.26 4.45 -19.47
CA ILE A 36 2.35 3.97 -20.33
C ILE A 36 1.95 2.70 -21.06
N GLY A 37 1.41 1.71 -20.34
CA GLY A 37 0.94 0.46 -20.93
C GLY A 37 -0.18 0.67 -21.97
N ALA A 38 -1.08 1.62 -21.76
CA ALA A 38 -2.12 1.97 -22.72
C ALA A 38 -1.52 2.62 -23.98
N ARG A 39 -0.56 3.53 -23.84
CA ARG A 39 0.15 4.15 -24.99
C ARG A 39 0.88 3.13 -25.83
N ILE A 40 1.59 2.18 -25.21
CA ILE A 40 2.26 1.09 -25.91
C ILE A 40 1.25 0.26 -26.72
N LEU A 41 0.08 -0.08 -26.14
CA LEU A 41 -0.96 -0.82 -26.85
C LEU A 41 -1.54 -0.04 -28.02
N VAL A 42 -1.81 1.25 -27.87
CA VAL A 42 -2.35 2.14 -28.91
C VAL A 42 -1.34 2.32 -30.05
N SER A 43 -0.03 2.35 -29.75
CA SER A 43 1.04 2.45 -30.77
C SER A 43 1.32 1.14 -31.52
N GLY A 44 0.59 0.06 -31.22
CA GLY A 44 0.85 -1.26 -31.78
C GLY A 44 2.12 -1.92 -31.23
N ASN A 45 2.40 -1.72 -29.94
CA ASN A 45 3.58 -2.19 -29.22
C ASN A 45 4.90 -1.59 -29.74
N LYS A 46 4.84 -0.43 -30.37
CA LYS A 46 6.04 0.30 -30.77
C LYS A 46 6.56 1.11 -29.57
N ASP A 47 7.88 1.21 -29.51
CA ASP A 47 8.53 2.13 -28.59
C ASP A 47 8.29 3.58 -29.05
N VAL A 48 7.62 4.36 -28.22
CA VAL A 48 7.26 5.74 -28.53
C VAL A 48 7.73 6.66 -27.43
N PRO A 49 8.22 7.86 -27.73
CA PRO A 49 8.58 8.84 -26.73
C PRO A 49 7.33 9.24 -25.93
N ILE A 50 7.46 9.28 -24.62
CA ILE A 50 6.38 9.63 -23.70
C ILE A 50 6.81 10.85 -22.90
N LYS A 51 5.99 11.91 -22.94
CA LYS A 51 6.17 13.05 -22.06
C LYS A 51 5.89 12.64 -20.63
N CYS A 52 6.85 12.88 -19.74
CA CYS A 52 6.73 12.53 -18.32
C CYS A 52 7.28 13.66 -17.44
N LYS A 53 6.84 13.68 -16.18
CA LYS A 53 7.36 14.56 -15.16
C LYS A 53 8.49 13.85 -14.43
N VAL A 54 9.71 14.38 -14.56
CA VAL A 54 10.91 13.80 -13.93
C VAL A 54 11.20 14.51 -12.62
N TYR A 55 11.45 13.71 -11.56
CA TYR A 55 11.88 14.14 -10.25
C TYR A 55 13.32 13.70 -10.04
N TYR A 56 14.16 14.59 -9.52
CA TYR A 56 15.55 14.31 -9.21
C TYR A 56 15.78 14.33 -7.71
N GLY A 57 16.73 13.51 -7.24
CA GLY A 57 17.13 13.49 -5.83
C GLY A 57 16.16 12.84 -4.89
N MET A 58 15.19 12.07 -5.40
CA MET A 58 14.26 11.26 -4.59
C MET A 58 14.83 9.85 -4.38
N ASP A 59 14.62 9.33 -3.18
CA ASP A 59 14.82 7.91 -2.89
C ASP A 59 13.52 7.10 -3.03
N GLU A 60 13.59 5.79 -2.92
CA GLU A 60 12.43 4.88 -3.02
C GLU A 60 11.34 5.15 -1.98
N GLN A 61 11.74 5.65 -0.81
CA GLN A 61 10.83 5.94 0.29
C GLN A 61 10.03 7.22 -0.01
N GLU A 62 10.69 8.23 -0.54
CA GLU A 62 10.05 9.47 -0.99
C GLU A 62 9.11 9.24 -2.16
N GLU A 63 9.50 8.38 -3.12
CA GLU A 63 8.62 7.93 -4.21
C GLU A 63 7.34 7.28 -3.68
N ALA A 64 7.47 6.36 -2.72
CA ALA A 64 6.34 5.67 -2.11
C ALA A 64 5.42 6.63 -1.33
N LEU A 65 5.98 7.58 -0.61
CA LEU A 65 5.22 8.61 0.11
C LEU A 65 4.48 9.54 -0.86
N LEU A 66 5.15 10.03 -1.90
CA LEU A 66 4.56 10.89 -2.90
C LEU A 66 3.43 10.18 -3.66
N PHE A 67 3.64 8.92 -4.05
CA PHE A 67 2.62 8.07 -4.66
C PHE A 67 1.40 7.92 -3.74
N ALA A 68 1.60 7.64 -2.45
CA ALA A 68 0.53 7.49 -1.48
C ALA A 68 -0.28 8.80 -1.29
N GLN A 69 0.40 9.95 -1.25
CA GLN A 69 -0.24 11.26 -1.13
C GLN A 69 -1.09 11.59 -2.35
N GLN A 70 -0.56 11.42 -3.55
CA GLN A 70 -1.26 11.73 -4.80
C GLN A 70 -2.50 10.86 -5.02
N ASN A 71 -2.39 9.56 -4.76
CA ASN A 71 -3.52 8.65 -4.90
C ASN A 71 -4.62 8.87 -3.84
N GLY A 72 -4.31 9.59 -2.78
CA GLY A 72 -5.30 10.07 -1.84
C GLY A 72 -6.25 11.12 -2.41
N VAL A 73 -5.85 11.80 -3.48
CA VAL A 73 -6.61 12.89 -4.11
C VAL A 73 -7.32 12.44 -5.39
N SER A 74 -6.66 11.63 -6.24
CA SER A 74 -7.15 11.34 -7.60
C SER A 74 -7.91 10.02 -7.74
N ALA A 75 -7.48 8.97 -7.03
CA ALA A 75 -8.16 7.68 -6.96
C ALA A 75 -7.80 7.04 -5.61
N PRO A 76 -8.73 7.01 -4.67
CA PRO A 76 -8.39 6.59 -3.32
C PRO A 76 -7.86 5.15 -3.31
N LEU A 77 -6.59 5.01 -2.93
CA LEU A 77 -6.02 3.71 -2.62
C LEU A 77 -6.85 3.03 -1.53
N THR A 78 -6.92 1.71 -1.56
CA THR A 78 -7.46 0.96 -0.43
C THR A 78 -6.70 1.34 0.85
N ALA A 79 -7.37 1.20 2.00
CA ALA A 79 -6.72 1.49 3.28
C ALA A 79 -5.47 0.64 3.51
N GLY A 80 -5.48 -0.60 3.02
CA GLY A 80 -4.33 -1.51 3.06
C GLY A 80 -3.16 -1.03 2.20
N ALA A 81 -3.41 -0.69 0.94
CA ALA A 81 -2.37 -0.21 0.02
C ALA A 81 -1.74 1.10 0.52
N ARG A 82 -2.57 2.01 1.05
CA ARG A 82 -2.08 3.28 1.63
C ARG A 82 -1.21 3.03 2.87
N MET A 83 -1.63 2.14 3.76
CA MET A 83 -0.87 1.81 4.97
C MET A 83 0.47 1.14 4.60
N ARG A 84 0.46 0.21 3.64
CA ARG A 84 1.69 -0.44 3.14
C ARG A 84 2.69 0.58 2.60
N ALA A 85 2.23 1.53 1.76
CA ALA A 85 3.08 2.58 1.21
C ALA A 85 3.67 3.49 2.30
N LYS A 86 2.89 3.84 3.34
CA LYS A 86 3.37 4.62 4.49
C LYS A 86 4.45 3.88 5.29
N ILE A 87 4.23 2.59 5.56
CA ILE A 87 5.22 1.76 6.29
C ILE A 87 6.50 1.64 5.47
N PHE A 88 6.40 1.37 4.16
CA PHE A 88 7.54 1.32 3.27
C PHE A 88 8.30 2.65 3.22
N GLY A 89 7.58 3.77 3.14
CA GLY A 89 8.14 5.14 3.23
C GLY A 89 8.59 5.55 4.64
N LYS A 90 8.69 4.62 5.59
CA LYS A 90 9.14 4.86 6.98
C LYS A 90 8.38 5.98 7.71
N ASP A 91 7.09 6.19 7.39
CA ASP A 91 6.20 7.03 8.18
C ASP A 91 6.21 6.51 9.64
N SER A 92 6.63 7.35 10.58
CA SER A 92 6.88 6.92 11.97
C SER A 92 5.62 6.39 12.65
N GLU A 93 4.48 7.07 12.47
CA GLU A 93 3.21 6.69 13.09
C GLU A 93 2.67 5.37 12.50
N ALA A 94 2.75 5.19 11.19
CA ALA A 94 2.34 3.96 10.53
C ALA A 94 3.25 2.77 10.90
N THR A 95 4.55 3.02 11.03
CA THR A 95 5.51 2.00 11.44
C THR A 95 5.30 1.57 12.89
N SER A 96 5.10 2.53 13.81
CA SER A 96 4.78 2.22 15.22
C SER A 96 3.47 1.43 15.34
N PHE A 97 2.43 1.84 14.63
CA PHE A 97 1.17 1.09 14.57
C PHE A 97 1.36 -0.33 14.06
N TYR A 98 2.15 -0.54 13.00
CA TYR A 98 2.46 -1.85 12.46
C TYR A 98 3.18 -2.74 13.49
N MET A 99 4.23 -2.19 14.13
CA MET A 99 5.00 -2.90 15.16
C MET A 99 4.16 -3.22 16.40
N ALA A 100 3.28 -2.32 16.84
CA ALA A 100 2.35 -2.55 17.95
C ALA A 100 1.43 -3.76 17.66
N ASN A 101 0.92 -3.90 16.43
CA ASN A 101 0.12 -5.06 16.05
C ASN A 101 0.94 -6.36 16.03
N LEU A 102 2.15 -6.32 15.47
CA LEU A 102 3.04 -7.49 15.47
C LEU A 102 3.40 -7.94 16.89
N SER A 103 3.66 -7.01 17.81
CA SER A 103 4.03 -7.34 19.20
C SER A 103 2.92 -8.08 19.95
N VAL A 104 1.66 -7.86 19.61
CA VAL A 104 0.51 -8.61 20.16
C VAL A 104 0.15 -9.83 19.30
N GLY A 105 0.96 -10.14 18.28
CA GLY A 105 0.80 -11.29 17.40
C GLY A 105 -0.38 -11.15 16.45
N LEU A 106 -0.66 -9.95 15.94
CA LEU A 106 -1.67 -9.65 14.93
C LEU A 106 -1.01 -9.13 13.68
N ALA A 107 -1.38 -9.63 12.51
CA ALA A 107 -0.91 -9.15 11.23
C ALA A 107 -1.93 -8.19 10.59
N LEU A 108 -1.47 -7.13 9.93
CA LEU A 108 -2.34 -6.30 9.10
C LEU A 108 -2.68 -7.06 7.80
N ASP A 109 -3.96 -7.15 7.49
CA ASP A 109 -4.44 -7.81 6.28
C ASP A 109 -4.58 -6.81 5.13
N PHE A 110 -3.48 -6.55 4.46
CA PHE A 110 -3.43 -5.58 3.37
C PHE A 110 -4.20 -6.03 2.12
N ASP A 111 -4.31 -7.32 1.89
CA ASP A 111 -4.81 -7.93 0.64
C ASP A 111 -6.17 -8.61 0.81
N HIS A 112 -6.84 -8.37 1.95
CA HIS A 112 -8.15 -8.94 2.27
C HIS A 112 -8.21 -10.48 2.23
N ASN A 113 -7.08 -11.14 2.56
CA ASN A 113 -6.97 -12.60 2.55
C ASN A 113 -7.79 -13.29 3.65
N ARG A 114 -8.27 -12.53 4.59
CA ARG A 114 -9.01 -12.97 5.78
C ARG A 114 -8.27 -14.10 6.54
N GLY A 115 -8.45 -14.22 7.80
CA GLY A 115 -7.78 -15.26 8.58
C GLY A 115 -7.76 -14.96 10.06
N LEU A 116 -7.34 -15.95 10.84
CA LEU A 116 -7.10 -15.77 12.28
C LEU A 116 -5.91 -14.84 12.49
N ASP A 117 -5.98 -14.07 13.57
CA ASP A 117 -4.93 -13.14 13.95
C ASP A 117 -4.59 -12.08 12.88
N ARG A 118 -5.56 -11.72 12.00
CA ARG A 118 -5.43 -10.69 10.96
C ARG A 118 -6.42 -9.55 11.16
N ILE A 119 -5.95 -8.34 10.93
CA ILE A 119 -6.74 -7.10 11.01
C ILE A 119 -7.05 -6.62 9.59
N GLY A 120 -8.27 -6.88 9.09
CA GLY A 120 -8.74 -6.40 7.79
C GLY A 120 -9.27 -4.96 7.82
N CYS A 121 -9.75 -4.48 8.98
CA CYS A 121 -10.27 -3.11 9.14
C CYS A 121 -9.14 -2.11 9.48
N ILE A 122 -8.08 -2.07 8.66
CA ILE A 122 -6.85 -1.31 8.92
C ILE A 122 -7.12 0.16 9.24
N LYS A 123 -7.99 0.84 8.47
CA LYS A 123 -8.33 2.26 8.70
C LYS A 123 -8.93 2.47 10.09
N THR A 124 -9.88 1.63 10.49
CA THR A 124 -10.55 1.72 11.80
C THR A 124 -9.57 1.42 12.93
N ALA A 125 -8.76 0.39 12.79
CA ALA A 125 -7.73 0.02 13.76
C ALA A 125 -6.69 1.13 13.94
N PHE A 126 -6.22 1.74 12.85
CA PHE A 126 -5.28 2.84 12.90
C PHE A 126 -5.88 4.10 13.55
N ASN A 127 -7.13 4.42 13.26
CA ASN A 127 -7.82 5.53 13.92
C ASN A 127 -8.01 5.27 15.43
N ALA A 128 -8.29 4.03 15.82
CA ALA A 128 -8.35 3.66 17.25
C ALA A 128 -6.99 3.82 17.91
N TYR A 129 -5.91 3.31 17.30
CA TYR A 129 -4.55 3.46 17.77
C TYR A 129 -4.19 4.94 18.04
N LYS A 130 -4.45 5.82 17.08
CA LYS A 130 -4.20 7.26 17.22
C LYS A 130 -5.01 7.91 18.34
N ARG A 131 -6.25 7.47 18.53
CA ARG A 131 -7.17 8.06 19.49
C ARG A 131 -6.88 7.68 20.93
N ILE A 132 -6.50 6.42 21.20
CA ILE A 132 -6.33 5.91 22.57
C ILE A 132 -4.86 5.73 22.97
N GLY A 133 -3.93 5.89 22.04
CA GLY A 133 -2.50 5.69 22.24
C GLY A 133 -2.07 4.22 22.17
N GLU A 134 -0.77 4.01 22.00
CA GLU A 134 -0.17 2.70 21.72
C GLU A 134 -0.44 1.67 22.83
N GLU A 135 -0.15 2.03 24.09
CA GLU A 135 -0.29 1.10 25.22
C GLU A 135 -1.72 0.58 25.37
N ARG A 136 -2.70 1.49 25.42
CA ARG A 136 -4.12 1.15 25.57
C ARG A 136 -4.63 0.38 24.36
N TYR A 137 -4.14 0.72 23.17
CA TYR A 137 -4.47 0.00 21.93
C TYR A 137 -3.99 -1.45 22.02
N MET A 138 -2.74 -1.66 22.42
CA MET A 138 -2.18 -3.02 22.56
C MET A 138 -2.92 -3.86 23.59
N GLU A 139 -3.29 -3.28 24.74
CA GLU A 139 -4.10 -3.95 25.76
C GLU A 139 -5.46 -4.37 25.19
N ALA A 140 -6.15 -3.44 24.54
CA ALA A 140 -7.45 -3.73 23.91
C ALA A 140 -7.33 -4.87 22.87
N MET A 141 -6.27 -4.86 22.06
CA MET A 141 -6.05 -5.90 21.05
C MET A 141 -5.71 -7.27 21.66
N LYS A 142 -4.98 -7.32 22.78
CA LYS A 142 -4.74 -8.55 23.55
C LYS A 142 -6.06 -9.14 24.08
N ILE A 143 -6.93 -8.31 24.64
CA ILE A 143 -8.24 -8.73 25.14
C ILE A 143 -9.11 -9.26 24.00
N LEU A 144 -9.21 -8.51 22.89
CA LEU A 144 -9.96 -8.93 21.71
C LEU A 144 -9.47 -10.27 21.16
N LYS A 145 -8.14 -10.44 21.02
CA LYS A 145 -7.53 -11.68 20.57
C LYS A 145 -7.84 -12.86 21.48
N ALA A 146 -7.77 -12.67 22.80
CA ALA A 146 -8.09 -13.71 23.78
C ALA A 146 -9.58 -14.09 23.75
N ALA A 147 -10.48 -13.11 23.63
CA ALA A 147 -11.92 -13.34 23.51
C ALA A 147 -12.27 -14.10 22.22
N TRP A 148 -11.65 -13.73 21.08
CA TRP A 148 -11.91 -14.37 19.79
C TRP A 148 -11.44 -15.83 19.73
N ARG A 149 -10.36 -16.16 20.45
CA ARG A 149 -9.84 -17.53 20.56
C ARG A 149 -10.74 -18.44 21.39
N ARG A 150 -11.37 -17.92 22.44
CA ARG A 150 -12.28 -18.70 23.31
C ARG A 150 -13.56 -19.12 22.59
N GLY A 151 -13.99 -18.41 21.55
CA GLY A 151 -15.21 -18.73 20.79
C GLY A 151 -15.07 -19.84 19.73
N ARG A 152 -13.89 -20.46 19.58
CA ARG A 152 -13.66 -21.56 18.62
C ARG A 152 -12.87 -22.69 19.27
N PRO A 153 -13.52 -23.73 19.81
CA PRO A 153 -12.83 -24.92 20.25
C PRO A 153 -12.23 -25.67 19.05
N GLY A 154 -10.91 -25.89 19.05
CA GLY A 154 -10.26 -26.92 18.26
C GLY A 154 -9.55 -26.52 16.97
N ARG A 155 -8.71 -25.46 16.92
CA ARG A 155 -7.64 -25.38 15.94
C ARG A 155 -6.32 -24.97 16.59
N SER A 156 -5.36 -25.89 16.54
CA SER A 156 -3.98 -25.69 16.96
C SER A 156 -3.32 -24.55 16.14
N LEU A 157 -2.69 -23.63 16.85
CA LEU A 157 -1.96 -22.52 16.28
C LEU A 157 -0.55 -22.99 15.93
N ARG A 158 -0.20 -22.98 14.66
CA ARG A 158 1.19 -22.85 14.26
C ARG A 158 1.41 -21.38 13.90
N ALA A 159 2.24 -20.71 14.69
CA ALA A 159 2.75 -19.40 14.39
C ALA A 159 3.79 -19.53 13.26
N SER A 160 3.43 -19.13 12.05
CA SER A 160 4.40 -18.79 11.02
C SER A 160 4.43 -17.28 10.90
N ALA A 161 5.36 -16.67 11.60
CA ALA A 161 5.76 -15.31 11.33
C ALA A 161 6.54 -15.32 10.00
N SER A 162 5.89 -15.02 8.90
CA SER A 162 6.59 -14.71 7.67
C SER A 162 7.15 -13.29 7.80
N PRO A 163 8.45 -13.09 7.50
CA PRO A 163 9.02 -11.75 7.45
C PRO A 163 8.31 -10.93 6.37
N PRO A 164 8.31 -9.59 6.46
CA PRO A 164 7.72 -8.72 5.46
C PRO A 164 8.37 -8.96 4.09
N PRO A 165 7.59 -8.88 2.99
CA PRO A 165 8.09 -9.07 1.63
C PRO A 165 8.74 -7.77 1.14
N TRP A 166 9.96 -7.53 1.51
CA TRP A 166 10.91 -6.59 0.88
C TRP A 166 12.34 -7.11 0.97
#